data_a97ae6c76ae28b4a03754c1380a3fc19
#
_entry.id   a97ae6c76ae28b4a03754c1380a3fc19
#
_cell.length_a   1.000
_cell.length_b   1.000
_cell.length_c   1.000
_cell.angle_alpha   90.00
_cell.angle_beta   90.00
_cell.angle_gamma   90.00
#
_symmetry.space_group_name_H-M   'P 1'
#
loop_
_entity.id
_entity.type
_entity.pdbx_description
1 polymer ?
#
loop_
_entity_poly.entity_id
_entity_poly.type
_entity_poly.pdbx_seq_one_letter_code
_entity_poly.pdbx_strand_id
1 'polypeptide(L)'
;MNIYRGFDELSPSQRRTGGTVVTIGTFDGVHTAHAEILKTLVEEARRRNATSAVVTFSPHPRALFSPHAGVRLLSDEREKARLIEAYGVDLLIVQPFTQAFAALSAEEFLREGLVGKLGTTLVVTGYDHSFGREKYNAFDFLTKVGPRYGVEAIRIPRLEIGGITVSSSSVRRAVEGGDIALARTLLGRPYSLYGTVVRGKQLGRTLGYPTANIRVEEPAKLLPPDGVYAVRVHVSQEVFGGMMNIGMRPTVDDYPGRSIEVNLFDFDRDIYGQTLSVEILAWVRSEVKFSSLDNLKQQLAKDARRCRELLQASR
;
A
#
# COMPACT_ATOMS: atom_id res chain seq x y z
N MET A 1 10.44 -4.57 13.36
CA MET A 1 10.62 -3.13 12.95
C MET A 1 10.01 -2.20 14.00
N ASN A 2 10.74 -1.16 14.45
CA ASN A 2 10.18 -0.13 15.34
C ASN A 2 9.59 1.01 14.51
N ILE A 3 8.41 1.53 14.92
CA ILE A 3 7.70 2.61 14.21
C ILE A 3 7.67 3.85 15.08
N TYR A 4 8.04 5.01 14.52
CA TYR A 4 8.10 6.32 15.18
C TYR A 4 7.24 7.34 14.43
N ARG A 5 6.55 8.21 15.18
CA ARG A 5 5.68 9.28 14.67
C ARG A 5 6.44 10.61 14.51
N GLY A 6 7.51 10.57 13.74
CA GLY A 6 8.37 11.70 13.47
C GLY A 6 9.76 11.56 14.07
N PHE A 7 10.62 12.49 13.67
CA PHE A 7 12.01 12.52 14.12
C PHE A 7 12.16 12.81 15.62
N ASP A 8 11.17 13.44 16.25
CA ASP A 8 11.25 13.86 17.65
C ASP A 8 11.06 12.69 18.64
N GLU A 9 10.50 11.58 18.19
CA GLU A 9 10.40 10.36 18.99
C GLU A 9 11.68 9.51 19.00
N LEU A 10 12.68 9.87 18.18
CA LEU A 10 13.91 9.11 18.06
C LEU A 10 14.87 9.36 19.22
N SER A 11 15.47 8.28 19.72
CA SER A 11 16.54 8.32 20.71
C SER A 11 17.89 7.91 20.09
N PRO A 12 19.02 8.55 20.48
CA PRO A 12 20.35 8.14 20.02
C PRO A 12 20.71 6.67 20.30
N SER A 13 20.12 6.07 21.34
CA SER A 13 20.35 4.67 21.71
C SER A 13 19.87 3.65 20.66
N GLN A 14 19.09 4.07 19.66
CA GLN A 14 18.56 3.21 18.61
C GLN A 14 19.52 3.04 17.43
N ARG A 15 20.65 3.74 17.44
CA ARG A 15 21.64 3.72 16.36
C ARG A 15 22.70 2.65 16.63
N ARG A 16 23.07 1.90 15.60
CA ARG A 16 24.26 1.03 15.66
C ARG A 16 25.53 1.86 15.44
N THR A 17 26.69 1.25 15.71
CA THR A 17 28.00 1.92 15.59
C THR A 17 28.32 2.40 14.17
N GLY A 18 27.78 1.73 13.13
CA GLY A 18 27.90 2.13 11.73
C GLY A 18 26.98 3.28 11.30
N GLY A 19 26.24 3.89 12.23
CA GLY A 19 25.27 4.94 11.93
C GLY A 19 23.97 4.40 11.36
N THR A 20 23.35 5.14 10.44
CA THR A 20 22.07 4.77 9.83
C THR A 20 22.12 4.85 8.31
N VAL A 21 21.67 3.81 7.64
CA VAL A 21 21.38 3.81 6.20
C VAL A 21 19.91 4.13 6.02
N VAL A 22 19.58 5.14 5.22
CA VAL A 22 18.23 5.71 5.13
C VAL A 22 17.73 5.66 3.70
N THR A 23 16.43 5.43 3.54
CA THR A 23 15.70 5.80 2.33
C THR A 23 14.51 6.66 2.70
N ILE A 24 14.13 7.58 1.79
CA ILE A 24 13.05 8.55 2.00
C ILE A 24 12.05 8.38 0.85
N GLY A 25 10.75 8.39 1.16
CA GLY A 25 9.73 8.33 0.13
C GLY A 25 8.33 8.12 0.68
N THR A 26 7.33 8.26 -0.18
CA THR A 26 5.94 7.99 0.20
C THR A 26 5.66 6.50 0.34
N PHE A 27 6.40 5.66 -0.36
CA PHE A 27 6.27 4.20 -0.40
C PHE A 27 4.82 3.73 -0.60
N ASP A 28 4.02 4.54 -1.33
CA ASP A 28 2.64 4.19 -1.59
C ASP A 28 2.55 2.97 -2.50
N GLY A 29 1.92 1.91 -1.96
CA GLY A 29 1.79 0.60 -2.61
C GLY A 29 3.02 -0.30 -2.50
N VAL A 30 4.19 0.15 -2.04
CA VAL A 30 5.44 -0.66 -1.93
C VAL A 30 5.60 -1.59 -3.14
N HIS A 31 5.68 -1.00 -4.34
CA HIS A 31 5.81 -1.72 -5.62
C HIS A 31 7.21 -2.27 -5.85
N THR A 32 7.42 -3.04 -6.93
CA THR A 32 8.69 -3.73 -7.20
C THR A 32 9.91 -2.79 -7.23
N ALA A 33 9.77 -1.56 -7.73
CA ALA A 33 10.88 -0.58 -7.67
C ALA A 33 11.18 -0.13 -6.22
N HIS A 34 10.17 0.00 -5.34
CA HIS A 34 10.41 0.21 -3.91
C HIS A 34 11.07 -1.01 -3.26
N ALA A 35 10.72 -2.23 -3.70
CA ALA A 35 11.34 -3.45 -3.21
C ALA A 35 12.86 -3.46 -3.43
N GLU A 36 13.34 -3.02 -4.60
CA GLU A 36 14.78 -2.93 -4.87
C GLU A 36 15.48 -1.90 -3.96
N ILE A 37 14.82 -0.76 -3.71
CA ILE A 37 15.33 0.24 -2.75
C ILE A 37 15.43 -0.37 -1.35
N LEU A 38 14.38 -1.08 -0.88
CA LEU A 38 14.34 -1.66 0.47
C LEU A 38 15.36 -2.79 0.64
N LYS A 39 15.56 -3.64 -0.37
CA LYS A 39 16.59 -4.68 -0.37
C LYS A 39 17.99 -4.06 -0.25
N THR A 40 18.32 -3.12 -1.12
CA THR A 40 19.61 -2.41 -1.07
C THR A 40 19.83 -1.70 0.25
N LEU A 41 18.78 -1.04 0.81
CA LEU A 41 18.82 -0.41 2.11
C LEU A 41 19.27 -1.38 3.22
N VAL A 42 18.62 -2.55 3.29
CA VAL A 42 18.90 -3.55 4.33
C VAL A 42 20.26 -4.22 4.12
N GLU A 43 20.64 -4.52 2.88
CA GLU A 43 21.95 -5.09 2.54
C GLU A 43 23.09 -4.13 2.90
N GLU A 44 22.98 -2.84 2.54
CA GLU A 44 23.97 -1.82 2.87
C GLU A 44 24.05 -1.57 4.38
N ALA A 45 22.92 -1.57 5.08
CA ALA A 45 22.92 -1.44 6.53
C ALA A 45 23.65 -2.61 7.22
N ARG A 46 23.39 -3.84 6.79
CA ARG A 46 24.09 -5.04 7.31
C ARG A 46 25.59 -4.98 7.03
N ARG A 47 25.99 -4.64 5.80
CA ARG A 47 27.39 -4.53 5.39
C ARG A 47 28.17 -3.52 6.22
N ARG A 48 27.52 -2.43 6.64
CA ARG A 48 28.13 -1.32 7.41
C ARG A 48 27.96 -1.47 8.92
N ASN A 49 27.33 -2.54 9.42
CA ASN A 49 26.89 -2.66 10.81
C ASN A 49 26.06 -1.43 11.26
N ALA A 50 25.24 -0.92 10.36
CA ALA A 50 24.39 0.24 10.54
C ALA A 50 22.92 -0.15 10.76
N THR A 51 22.11 0.79 11.19
CA THR A 51 20.66 0.65 11.31
C THR A 51 19.98 0.97 9.97
N SER A 52 19.07 0.14 9.50
CA SER A 52 18.25 0.43 8.32
C SER A 52 17.02 1.25 8.68
N ALA A 53 16.78 2.37 8.01
CA ALA A 53 15.65 3.25 8.31
C ALA A 53 14.90 3.69 7.04
N VAL A 54 13.57 3.64 7.11
CA VAL A 54 12.68 4.21 6.09
C VAL A 54 12.01 5.44 6.68
N VAL A 55 12.12 6.58 5.99
CA VAL A 55 11.36 7.80 6.30
C VAL A 55 10.22 7.90 5.30
N THR A 56 9.00 7.84 5.80
CA THR A 56 7.76 8.04 5.02
C THR A 56 6.93 9.15 5.64
N PHE A 57 5.84 9.54 5.00
CA PHE A 57 5.07 10.73 5.34
C PHE A 57 3.60 10.39 5.57
N SER A 58 3.00 11.05 6.57
CA SER A 58 1.57 11.04 6.82
C SER A 58 1.10 12.45 7.24
N PRO A 59 0.04 13.02 6.62
CA PRO A 59 -0.64 12.55 5.42
C PRO A 59 0.27 12.50 4.19
N HIS A 60 -0.21 11.87 3.12
CA HIS A 60 0.54 11.83 1.85
C HIS A 60 0.83 13.26 1.35
N PRO A 61 2.07 13.60 0.92
CA PRO A 61 2.45 14.97 0.53
C PRO A 61 1.50 15.65 -0.48
N ARG A 62 0.96 14.88 -1.44
CA ARG A 62 -0.03 15.40 -2.40
C ARG A 62 -1.32 15.88 -1.74
N ALA A 63 -1.71 15.32 -0.59
CA ALA A 63 -2.91 15.76 0.11
C ALA A 63 -2.77 17.19 0.64
N LEU A 64 -1.56 17.60 1.03
CA LEU A 64 -1.29 18.97 1.45
C LEU A 64 -1.31 19.97 0.30
N PHE A 65 -0.74 19.59 -0.87
CA PHE A 65 -0.59 20.50 -2.01
C PHE A 65 -1.79 20.51 -2.97
N SER A 66 -2.66 19.51 -2.89
CA SER A 66 -3.83 19.36 -3.78
C SER A 66 -5.01 18.79 -3.00
N PRO A 67 -5.54 19.49 -1.98
CA PRO A 67 -6.59 18.96 -1.10
C PRO A 67 -7.88 18.62 -1.84
N HIS A 68 -8.16 19.30 -2.98
CA HIS A 68 -9.35 19.06 -3.79
C HIS A 68 -9.18 17.93 -4.84
N ALA A 69 -7.95 17.48 -5.11
CA ALA A 69 -7.69 16.47 -6.13
C ALA A 69 -7.90 15.02 -5.65
N GLY A 70 -8.21 14.81 -4.38
CA GLY A 70 -8.48 13.50 -3.76
C GLY A 70 -7.36 12.49 -4.02
N VAL A 71 -6.38 12.42 -3.12
CA VAL A 71 -5.32 11.40 -3.27
C VAL A 71 -5.92 10.01 -3.11
N ARG A 72 -5.76 9.15 -4.12
CA ARG A 72 -6.11 7.73 -4.06
C ARG A 72 -4.89 6.93 -3.65
N LEU A 73 -4.91 6.38 -2.43
CA LEU A 73 -3.80 5.62 -1.85
C LEU A 73 -3.83 4.16 -2.29
N LEU A 74 -2.67 3.64 -2.68
CA LEU A 74 -2.49 2.21 -2.99
C LEU A 74 -2.40 1.35 -1.72
N SER A 75 -1.87 1.91 -0.64
CA SER A 75 -1.78 1.26 0.65
C SER A 75 -2.13 2.25 1.77
N ASP A 76 -2.87 1.79 2.77
CA ASP A 76 -2.98 2.52 4.03
C ASP A 76 -1.66 2.46 4.82
N GLU A 77 -1.61 3.16 5.95
CA GLU A 77 -0.38 3.23 6.75
C GLU A 77 -0.01 1.89 7.39
N ARG A 78 -0.99 1.11 7.85
CA ARG A 78 -0.76 -0.21 8.47
C ARG A 78 -0.28 -1.22 7.44
N GLU A 79 -0.91 -1.23 6.27
CA GLU A 79 -0.50 -2.05 5.13
C GLU A 79 0.94 -1.72 4.71
N LYS A 80 1.24 -0.42 4.53
CA LYS A 80 2.58 0.06 4.18
C LYS A 80 3.63 -0.40 5.20
N ALA A 81 3.35 -0.23 6.48
CA ALA A 81 4.26 -0.63 7.55
C ALA A 81 4.57 -2.14 7.49
N ARG A 82 3.55 -3.00 7.35
CA ARG A 82 3.72 -4.46 7.22
C ARG A 82 4.55 -4.83 5.98
N LEU A 83 4.29 -4.18 4.86
CA LEU A 83 5.04 -4.42 3.62
C LEU A 83 6.51 -4.04 3.75
N ILE A 84 6.82 -2.92 4.40
CA ILE A 84 8.20 -2.49 4.66
C ILE A 84 8.89 -3.44 5.67
N GLU A 85 8.19 -3.83 6.72
CA GLU A 85 8.69 -4.77 7.74
C GLU A 85 9.12 -6.11 7.15
N ALA A 86 8.39 -6.61 6.15
CA ALA A 86 8.69 -7.87 5.47
C ALA A 86 10.07 -7.89 4.79
N TYR A 87 10.66 -6.72 4.50
CA TYR A 87 12.03 -6.60 3.97
C TYR A 87 13.10 -6.63 5.06
N GLY A 88 12.73 -6.64 6.34
CA GLY A 88 13.68 -6.67 7.46
C GLY A 88 14.26 -5.30 7.81
N VAL A 89 13.55 -4.22 7.53
CA VAL A 89 13.89 -2.86 7.93
C VAL A 89 13.85 -2.73 9.46
N ASP A 90 14.83 -2.07 10.07
CA ASP A 90 14.89 -1.90 11.52
C ASP A 90 13.94 -0.79 12.01
N LEU A 91 13.90 0.36 11.32
CA LEU A 91 13.14 1.56 11.72
C LEU A 91 12.22 2.07 10.61
N LEU A 92 11.00 2.41 10.96
CA LEU A 92 10.06 3.16 10.11
C LEU A 92 9.71 4.47 10.79
N ILE A 93 10.08 5.59 10.19
CA ILE A 93 9.74 6.93 10.65
C ILE A 93 8.57 7.44 9.79
N VAL A 94 7.40 7.59 10.39
CA VAL A 94 6.22 8.19 9.77
C VAL A 94 6.22 9.67 10.13
N GLN A 95 6.91 10.48 9.32
CA GLN A 95 7.05 11.90 9.56
C GLN A 95 5.75 12.65 9.24
N PRO A 96 5.18 13.43 10.19
CA PRO A 96 4.07 14.32 9.90
C PRO A 96 4.43 15.30 8.77
N PHE A 97 3.67 15.24 7.65
CA PHE A 97 3.90 16.13 6.52
C PHE A 97 3.08 17.40 6.66
N THR A 98 3.65 18.38 7.35
CA THR A 98 3.05 19.68 7.63
C THR A 98 3.57 20.75 6.67
N GLN A 99 2.93 21.93 6.64
CA GLN A 99 3.44 23.08 5.87
C GLN A 99 4.85 23.49 6.35
N ALA A 100 5.10 23.47 7.66
CA ALA A 100 6.40 23.77 8.23
C ALA A 100 7.47 22.77 7.76
N PHE A 101 7.16 21.47 7.78
CA PHE A 101 8.06 20.44 7.28
C PHE A 101 8.31 20.60 5.75
N ALA A 102 7.27 20.86 4.98
CA ALA A 102 7.38 21.08 3.53
C ALA A 102 8.18 22.33 3.14
N ALA A 103 8.32 23.30 4.04
CA ALA A 103 9.10 24.52 3.85
C ALA A 103 10.60 24.34 4.10
N LEU A 104 11.05 23.22 4.66
CA LEU A 104 12.45 22.93 4.87
C LEU A 104 13.21 22.85 3.55
N SER A 105 14.37 23.50 3.48
CA SER A 105 15.31 23.30 2.38
C SER A 105 15.87 21.87 2.40
N ALA A 106 16.39 21.42 1.26
CA ALA A 106 17.04 20.11 1.18
C ALA A 106 18.21 19.99 2.16
N GLU A 107 18.97 21.07 2.37
CA GLU A 107 20.12 21.07 3.28
C GLU A 107 19.70 21.10 4.76
N GLU A 108 18.67 21.84 5.14
CA GLU A 108 18.10 21.82 6.50
C GLU A 108 17.58 20.42 6.84
N PHE A 109 16.83 19.80 5.94
CA PHE A 109 16.33 18.43 6.12
C PHE A 109 17.47 17.41 6.24
N LEU A 110 18.52 17.51 5.42
CA LEU A 110 19.70 16.66 5.52
C LEU A 110 20.40 16.84 6.87
N ARG A 111 20.74 18.10 7.23
CA ARG A 111 21.51 18.42 8.43
C ARG A 111 20.76 18.07 9.72
N GLU A 112 19.53 18.52 9.85
CA GLU A 112 18.77 18.42 11.10
C GLU A 112 18.04 17.10 11.25
N GLY A 113 17.34 16.67 10.20
CA GLY A 113 16.57 15.43 10.21
C GLY A 113 17.44 14.20 10.04
N LEU A 114 18.12 14.08 8.90
CA LEU A 114 18.82 12.84 8.56
C LEU A 114 20.11 12.66 9.37
N VAL A 115 20.96 13.68 9.41
CA VAL A 115 22.23 13.59 10.14
C VAL A 115 21.98 13.77 11.64
N GLY A 116 21.34 14.87 12.03
CA GLY A 116 21.12 15.21 13.44
C GLY A 116 20.30 14.20 14.19
N LYS A 117 19.12 13.82 13.69
CA LYS A 117 18.19 12.93 14.38
C LYS A 117 18.48 11.45 14.10
N LEU A 118 18.85 11.05 12.88
CA LEU A 118 19.08 9.65 12.52
C LEU A 118 20.55 9.23 12.53
N GLY A 119 21.51 10.14 12.48
CA GLY A 119 22.93 9.79 12.32
C GLY A 119 23.19 9.10 10.98
N THR A 120 22.60 9.63 9.93
CA THR A 120 22.68 9.06 8.59
C THR A 120 24.09 9.11 8.03
N THR A 121 24.57 7.97 7.53
CA THR A 121 25.86 7.83 6.84
C THR A 121 25.71 7.50 5.36
N LEU A 122 24.55 6.92 4.97
CA LEU A 122 24.23 6.59 3.59
C LEU A 122 22.74 6.82 3.32
N VAL A 123 22.43 7.39 2.16
CA VAL A 123 21.05 7.50 1.65
C VAL A 123 20.90 6.66 0.37
N VAL A 124 19.91 5.76 0.35
CA VAL A 124 19.52 5.00 -0.84
C VAL A 124 18.32 5.70 -1.48
N THR A 125 18.44 6.14 -2.71
CA THR A 125 17.41 6.91 -3.44
C THR A 125 16.89 6.15 -4.66
N GLY A 126 15.63 6.38 -5.02
CA GLY A 126 15.12 6.05 -6.36
C GLY A 126 15.68 7.00 -7.45
N TYR A 127 15.48 6.65 -8.70
CA TYR A 127 16.04 7.41 -9.84
C TYR A 127 15.46 8.83 -9.99
N ASP A 128 14.20 9.03 -9.62
CA ASP A 128 13.43 10.28 -9.76
C ASP A 128 13.07 10.93 -8.42
N HIS A 129 13.65 10.42 -7.31
CA HIS A 129 13.35 10.93 -6.00
C HIS A 129 13.89 12.37 -5.85
N SER A 130 13.04 13.24 -5.33
CA SER A 130 13.42 14.61 -4.98
C SER A 130 12.96 14.94 -3.57
N PHE A 131 13.73 15.81 -2.88
CA PHE A 131 13.38 16.32 -1.55
C PHE A 131 13.78 17.79 -1.36
N GLY A 132 13.31 18.35 -0.26
CA GLY A 132 13.42 19.77 0.02
C GLY A 132 12.38 20.59 -0.75
N ARG A 133 12.14 21.83 -0.29
CA ARG A 133 11.21 22.75 -0.95
C ARG A 133 11.63 23.07 -2.40
N GLU A 134 12.91 22.99 -2.70
CA GLU A 134 13.51 23.25 -4.01
C GLU A 134 13.27 22.11 -4.99
N LYS A 135 12.85 20.93 -4.50
CA LYS A 135 12.64 19.70 -5.31
C LYS A 135 13.90 19.29 -6.09
N TYR A 136 15.06 19.39 -5.48
CA TYR A 136 16.29 18.87 -6.08
C TYR A 136 16.18 17.36 -6.29
N ASN A 137 16.79 16.85 -7.37
CA ASN A 137 17.01 15.41 -7.48
C ASN A 137 17.86 14.97 -6.27
N ALA A 138 17.36 14.01 -5.51
CA ALA A 138 17.97 13.63 -4.24
C ALA A 138 19.40 13.11 -4.39
N PHE A 139 19.66 12.28 -5.41
CA PHE A 139 20.98 11.73 -5.67
C PHE A 139 21.99 12.83 -6.03
N ASP A 140 21.63 13.71 -6.97
CA ASP A 140 22.52 14.78 -7.44
C ASP A 140 22.84 15.76 -6.30
N PHE A 141 21.84 16.11 -5.49
CA PHE A 141 22.02 16.95 -4.31
C PHE A 141 22.95 16.29 -3.28
N LEU A 142 22.69 15.03 -2.93
CA LEU A 142 23.46 14.29 -1.93
C LEU A 142 24.89 14.03 -2.37
N THR A 143 25.13 13.76 -3.65
CA THR A 143 26.50 13.62 -4.19
C THR A 143 27.30 14.91 -4.04
N LYS A 144 26.65 16.09 -4.18
CA LYS A 144 27.31 17.39 -4.09
C LYS A 144 27.45 17.88 -2.65
N VAL A 145 26.42 17.75 -1.83
CA VAL A 145 26.32 18.35 -0.50
C VAL A 145 26.61 17.34 0.61
N GLY A 146 26.26 16.07 0.41
CA GLY A 146 26.39 14.99 1.39
C GLY A 146 27.78 14.84 2.02
N PRO A 147 28.89 14.93 1.24
CA PRO A 147 30.24 14.79 1.79
C PRO A 147 30.58 15.79 2.91
N ARG A 148 29.96 16.98 2.91
CA ARG A 148 30.14 18.00 3.98
C ARG A 148 29.59 17.51 5.33
N TYR A 149 28.67 16.55 5.30
CA TYR A 149 27.99 15.97 6.46
C TYR A 149 28.35 14.50 6.70
N GLY A 150 29.34 13.96 5.95
CA GLY A 150 29.71 12.55 6.03
C GLY A 150 28.67 11.58 5.48
N VAL A 151 27.84 12.03 4.54
CA VAL A 151 26.73 11.24 3.97
C VAL A 151 27.06 10.85 2.52
N GLU A 152 27.03 9.54 2.26
CA GLU A 152 27.11 8.97 0.91
C GLU A 152 25.71 8.82 0.31
N ALA A 153 25.63 8.60 -1.02
CA ALA A 153 24.39 8.32 -1.72
C ALA A 153 24.54 7.14 -2.70
N ILE A 154 23.52 6.28 -2.74
CA ILE A 154 23.35 5.24 -3.76
C ILE A 154 22.05 5.52 -4.51
N ARG A 155 22.09 5.44 -5.84
CA ARG A 155 20.93 5.58 -6.71
C ARG A 155 20.51 4.23 -7.27
N ILE A 156 19.27 3.84 -7.01
CA ILE A 156 18.64 2.68 -7.64
C ILE A 156 18.15 3.10 -9.03
N PRO A 157 18.53 2.38 -10.08
CA PRO A 157 18.12 2.69 -11.43
C PRO A 157 16.61 2.53 -11.62
N ARG A 158 16.10 3.16 -12.68
CA ARG A 158 14.72 3.04 -13.10
C ARG A 158 14.39 1.58 -13.42
N LEU A 159 13.31 1.06 -12.85
CA LEU A 159 12.79 -0.27 -13.14
C LEU A 159 11.68 -0.19 -14.18
N GLU A 160 11.75 -1.03 -15.20
CA GLU A 160 10.73 -1.20 -16.22
C GLU A 160 10.32 -2.67 -16.33
N ILE A 161 9.03 -2.91 -16.46
CA ILE A 161 8.45 -4.24 -16.67
C ILE A 161 7.53 -4.15 -17.87
N GLY A 162 7.81 -4.94 -18.93
CA GLY A 162 7.03 -4.91 -20.17
C GLY A 162 6.97 -3.52 -20.84
N GLY A 163 8.04 -2.72 -20.75
CA GLY A 163 8.10 -1.36 -21.30
C GLY A 163 7.34 -0.31 -20.45
N ILE A 164 6.82 -0.70 -19.30
CA ILE A 164 6.13 0.20 -18.36
C ILE A 164 7.06 0.55 -17.21
N THR A 165 7.31 1.84 -16.98
CA THR A 165 8.01 2.30 -15.77
C THR A 165 7.23 1.95 -14.54
N VAL A 166 7.86 1.23 -13.60
CA VAL A 166 7.25 0.90 -12.32
C VAL A 166 7.23 2.11 -11.40
N SER A 167 6.04 2.54 -11.03
CA SER A 167 5.80 3.67 -10.13
C SER A 167 4.43 3.56 -9.47
N SER A 168 4.18 4.28 -8.36
CA SER A 168 2.84 4.33 -7.76
C SER A 168 1.79 4.86 -8.75
N SER A 169 2.17 5.73 -9.70
CA SER A 169 1.26 6.24 -10.73
C SER A 169 0.89 5.18 -11.77
N SER A 170 1.81 4.33 -12.21
CA SER A 170 1.51 3.22 -13.13
C SER A 170 0.66 2.14 -12.45
N VAL A 171 0.93 1.82 -11.18
CA VAL A 171 0.10 0.90 -10.39
C VAL A 171 -1.32 1.45 -10.23
N ARG A 172 -1.49 2.76 -9.88
CA ARG A 172 -2.83 3.37 -9.76
C ARG A 172 -3.62 3.25 -11.05
N ARG A 173 -3.01 3.59 -12.20
CA ARG A 173 -3.68 3.46 -13.50
C ARG A 173 -4.12 2.03 -13.79
N ALA A 174 -3.30 1.03 -13.46
CA ALA A 174 -3.66 -0.37 -13.62
C ALA A 174 -4.86 -0.75 -12.74
N VAL A 175 -4.85 -0.36 -11.45
CA VAL A 175 -5.96 -0.65 -10.52
C VAL A 175 -7.24 0.10 -10.94
N GLU A 176 -7.16 1.38 -11.28
CA GLU A 176 -8.28 2.22 -11.74
C GLU A 176 -8.88 1.71 -13.06
N GLY A 177 -8.05 1.20 -13.95
CA GLY A 177 -8.47 0.57 -15.21
C GLY A 177 -8.99 -0.87 -15.06
N GLY A 178 -8.92 -1.48 -13.87
CA GLY A 178 -9.34 -2.86 -13.63
C GLY A 178 -8.34 -3.91 -14.14
N ASP A 179 -7.16 -3.50 -14.58
CA ASP A 179 -6.09 -4.41 -14.98
C ASP A 179 -5.35 -4.96 -13.75
N ILE A 180 -6.02 -5.92 -13.09
CA ILE A 180 -5.51 -6.55 -11.86
C ILE A 180 -4.23 -7.35 -12.13
N ALA A 181 -4.09 -7.92 -13.33
CA ALA A 181 -2.90 -8.68 -13.71
C ALA A 181 -1.68 -7.76 -13.81
N LEU A 182 -1.81 -6.63 -14.49
CA LEU A 182 -0.75 -5.62 -14.56
C LEU A 182 -0.43 -5.04 -13.18
N ALA A 183 -1.46 -4.70 -12.37
CA ALA A 183 -1.26 -4.20 -11.02
C ALA A 183 -0.45 -5.18 -10.18
N ARG A 184 -0.77 -6.49 -10.23
CA ARG A 184 -0.02 -7.57 -9.57
C ARG A 184 1.43 -7.63 -10.04
N THR A 185 1.66 -7.53 -11.35
CA THR A 185 3.01 -7.56 -11.93
C THR A 185 3.86 -6.39 -11.45
N LEU A 186 3.30 -5.16 -11.46
CA LEU A 186 4.01 -3.96 -11.02
C LEU A 186 4.24 -3.93 -9.50
N LEU A 187 3.31 -4.48 -8.71
CA LEU A 187 3.44 -4.60 -7.26
C LEU A 187 4.34 -5.77 -6.83
N GLY A 188 4.51 -6.79 -7.67
CA GLY A 188 5.15 -8.06 -7.31
C GLY A 188 4.31 -8.94 -6.37
N ARG A 189 3.05 -8.57 -6.12
CA ARG A 189 2.08 -9.27 -5.28
C ARG A 189 0.65 -8.88 -5.66
N PRO A 190 -0.38 -9.62 -5.21
CA PRO A 190 -1.77 -9.20 -5.39
C PRO A 190 -2.04 -7.83 -4.77
N TYR A 191 -2.90 -7.04 -5.40
CA TYR A 191 -3.44 -5.82 -4.78
C TYR A 191 -4.40 -6.22 -3.67
N SER A 192 -4.28 -5.61 -2.50
CA SER A 192 -5.04 -5.98 -1.31
C SER A 192 -5.86 -4.82 -0.73
N LEU A 193 -6.97 -5.19 -0.10
CA LEU A 193 -7.82 -4.31 0.71
C LEU A 193 -7.80 -4.81 2.15
N TYR A 194 -7.66 -3.90 3.10
CA TYR A 194 -7.81 -4.16 4.53
C TYR A 194 -9.06 -3.47 5.04
N GLY A 195 -9.84 -4.17 5.83
CA GLY A 195 -11.03 -3.57 6.42
C GLY A 195 -11.69 -4.47 7.47
N THR A 196 -12.59 -3.85 8.22
CA THR A 196 -13.35 -4.52 9.28
C THR A 196 -14.66 -5.06 8.74
N VAL A 197 -15.03 -6.29 9.13
CA VAL A 197 -16.31 -6.89 8.79
C VAL A 197 -17.43 -6.20 9.56
N VAL A 198 -18.37 -5.61 8.84
CA VAL A 198 -19.54 -4.94 9.39
C VAL A 198 -20.84 -5.65 9.01
N ARG A 199 -21.91 -5.37 9.77
CA ARG A 199 -23.23 -5.91 9.43
C ARG A 199 -23.78 -5.24 8.18
N GLY A 200 -24.30 -6.03 7.22
CA GLY A 200 -24.99 -5.61 6.00
C GLY A 200 -26.43 -6.07 5.98
N LYS A 201 -27.08 -5.93 4.82
CA LYS A 201 -28.52 -6.33 4.61
C LYS A 201 -28.79 -7.83 4.64
N GLN A 202 -27.73 -8.67 4.67
CA GLN A 202 -27.77 -10.14 4.74
C GLN A 202 -28.55 -10.82 3.61
N LEU A 203 -28.80 -10.14 2.48
CA LEU A 203 -29.54 -10.70 1.34
C LEU A 203 -28.84 -11.95 0.76
N GLY A 204 -27.51 -11.93 0.69
CA GLY A 204 -26.72 -13.07 0.22
C GLY A 204 -26.99 -14.37 1.00
N ARG A 205 -27.26 -14.25 2.32
CA ARG A 205 -27.57 -15.41 3.17
C ARG A 205 -28.83 -16.12 2.74
N THR A 206 -29.88 -15.39 2.35
CA THR A 206 -31.15 -15.97 1.87
C THR A 206 -31.00 -16.68 0.52
N LEU A 207 -29.98 -16.31 -0.24
CA LEU A 207 -29.68 -16.90 -1.57
C LEU A 207 -28.68 -18.05 -1.49
N GLY A 208 -28.16 -18.39 -0.29
CA GLY A 208 -27.15 -19.43 -0.10
C GLY A 208 -25.70 -18.94 -0.34
N TYR A 209 -25.49 -17.62 -0.45
CA TYR A 209 -24.19 -16.98 -0.62
C TYR A 209 -23.99 -15.92 0.47
N PRO A 210 -23.77 -16.30 1.75
CA PRO A 210 -23.54 -15.35 2.82
C PRO A 210 -22.32 -14.49 2.51
N THR A 211 -22.43 -13.15 2.70
CA THR A 211 -21.37 -12.20 2.42
C THR A 211 -20.92 -11.47 3.68
N ALA A 212 -19.61 -11.29 3.81
CA ALA A 212 -19.01 -10.34 4.74
C ALA A 212 -18.95 -8.97 4.07
N ASN A 213 -19.54 -7.95 4.69
CA ASN A 213 -19.42 -6.57 4.26
C ASN A 213 -18.13 -5.99 4.83
N ILE A 214 -17.24 -5.49 3.98
CA ILE A 214 -15.95 -4.96 4.39
C ILE A 214 -16.02 -3.43 4.41
N ARG A 215 -15.76 -2.83 5.58
CA ARG A 215 -15.54 -1.41 5.72
C ARG A 215 -14.03 -1.14 5.69
N VAL A 216 -13.56 -0.52 4.61
CA VAL A 216 -12.18 -0.06 4.51
C VAL A 216 -12.00 1.16 5.41
N GLU A 217 -11.00 1.13 6.29
CA GLU A 217 -10.76 2.16 7.30
C GLU A 217 -10.23 3.47 6.70
N GLU A 218 -9.42 3.37 5.63
CA GLU A 218 -8.82 4.51 4.94
C GLU A 218 -9.73 4.99 3.79
N PRO A 219 -10.40 6.13 3.92
CA PRO A 219 -11.32 6.63 2.88
C PRO A 219 -10.64 6.92 1.53
N ALA A 220 -9.34 7.22 1.58
CA ALA A 220 -8.53 7.48 0.39
C ALA A 220 -8.02 6.20 -0.29
N LYS A 221 -8.26 5.01 0.29
CA LYS A 221 -7.83 3.74 -0.33
C LYS A 221 -8.44 3.58 -1.71
N LEU A 222 -7.59 3.33 -2.70
CA LEU A 222 -8.02 3.11 -4.07
C LEU A 222 -8.78 1.77 -4.17
N LEU A 223 -10.00 1.83 -4.67
CA LEU A 223 -10.77 0.65 -5.01
C LEU A 223 -10.76 0.45 -6.55
N PRO A 224 -10.59 -0.78 -7.03
CA PRO A 224 -10.72 -1.07 -8.46
C PRO A 224 -12.17 -0.82 -8.93
N PRO A 225 -12.48 -0.85 -10.24
CA PRO A 225 -13.82 -0.63 -10.78
C PRO A 225 -14.91 -1.50 -10.16
N ASP A 226 -16.17 -1.11 -10.30
CA ASP A 226 -17.31 -1.89 -9.85
C ASP A 226 -17.41 -3.21 -10.63
N GLY A 227 -17.61 -4.31 -9.92
CA GLY A 227 -17.65 -5.64 -10.53
C GLY A 227 -17.38 -6.77 -9.55
N VAL A 228 -17.30 -7.96 -10.09
CA VAL A 228 -17.03 -9.21 -9.37
C VAL A 228 -15.58 -9.63 -9.57
N TYR A 229 -14.94 -10.03 -8.48
CA TYR A 229 -13.52 -10.39 -8.43
C TYR A 229 -13.31 -11.74 -7.74
N ALA A 230 -12.39 -12.55 -8.25
CA ALA A 230 -11.84 -13.68 -7.53
C ALA A 230 -10.83 -13.18 -6.51
N VAL A 231 -11.00 -13.60 -5.25
CA VAL A 231 -10.20 -13.08 -4.14
C VAL A 231 -9.68 -14.19 -3.25
N ARG A 232 -8.58 -13.92 -2.56
CA ARG A 232 -8.08 -14.69 -1.44
C ARG A 232 -8.25 -13.86 -0.17
N VAL A 233 -8.84 -14.45 0.86
CA VAL A 233 -9.20 -13.77 2.11
C VAL A 233 -8.40 -14.37 3.25
N HIS A 234 -7.66 -13.53 3.94
CA HIS A 234 -6.94 -13.91 5.15
C HIS A 234 -7.81 -13.59 6.37
N VAL A 235 -8.19 -14.65 7.09
CA VAL A 235 -8.95 -14.58 8.34
C VAL A 235 -8.03 -15.12 9.45
N SER A 236 -7.46 -14.23 10.25
CA SER A 236 -6.40 -14.58 11.22
C SER A 236 -5.20 -15.25 10.53
N GLN A 237 -4.94 -16.52 10.80
CA GLN A 237 -3.85 -17.29 10.19
C GLN A 237 -4.31 -18.23 9.05
N GLU A 238 -5.60 -18.24 8.76
CA GLU A 238 -6.18 -19.10 7.72
C GLU A 238 -6.44 -18.31 6.45
N VAL A 239 -6.45 -19.02 5.32
CA VAL A 239 -6.63 -18.43 3.98
C VAL A 239 -7.77 -19.13 3.25
N PHE A 240 -8.76 -18.35 2.84
CA PHE A 240 -9.95 -18.84 2.12
C PHE A 240 -10.00 -18.24 0.72
N GLY A 241 -10.49 -19.01 -0.23
CA GLY A 241 -10.91 -18.46 -1.51
C GLY A 241 -12.27 -17.77 -1.38
N GLY A 242 -12.54 -16.82 -2.26
CA GLY A 242 -13.83 -16.13 -2.24
C GLY A 242 -14.15 -15.43 -3.56
N MET A 243 -15.37 -14.94 -3.64
CA MET A 243 -15.76 -13.95 -4.63
C MET A 243 -16.14 -12.64 -3.94
N MET A 244 -15.66 -11.52 -4.49
CA MET A 244 -15.90 -10.18 -3.97
C MET A 244 -16.70 -9.38 -4.99
N ASN A 245 -17.73 -8.68 -4.53
CA ASN A 245 -18.43 -7.67 -5.30
C ASN A 245 -18.05 -6.29 -4.79
N ILE A 246 -17.66 -5.39 -5.69
CA ILE A 246 -17.54 -3.95 -5.45
C ILE A 246 -18.64 -3.29 -6.28
N GLY A 247 -19.50 -2.50 -5.64
CA GLY A 247 -20.62 -1.84 -6.32
C GLY A 247 -21.12 -0.63 -5.55
N MET A 248 -22.02 0.12 -6.17
CA MET A 248 -22.66 1.27 -5.55
C MET A 248 -23.76 0.83 -4.59
N ARG A 249 -23.74 1.31 -3.36
CA ARG A 249 -24.90 1.15 -2.45
C ARG A 249 -26.05 2.03 -2.93
N PRO A 250 -27.30 1.52 -2.95
CA PRO A 250 -28.47 2.39 -3.06
C PRO A 250 -28.45 3.41 -1.93
N THR A 251 -28.82 4.67 -2.23
CA THR A 251 -28.73 5.88 -1.40
C THR A 251 -29.56 5.87 -0.10
N VAL A 252 -30.03 4.73 0.40
CA VAL A 252 -30.91 4.59 1.57
C VAL A 252 -30.14 4.31 2.86
N ASP A 253 -28.84 4.13 2.82
CA ASP A 253 -28.01 3.79 3.98
C ASP A 253 -27.25 5.02 4.53
N ASP A 254 -27.00 5.05 5.84
CA ASP A 254 -26.27 6.11 6.58
C ASP A 254 -24.82 6.32 6.09
N TYR A 255 -24.31 5.50 5.17
CA TYR A 255 -22.99 5.57 4.57
C TYR A 255 -23.09 5.54 3.03
N PRO A 256 -23.22 6.70 2.36
CA PRO A 256 -23.19 6.79 0.92
C PRO A 256 -21.80 6.40 0.40
N GLY A 257 -21.74 5.50 -0.58
CA GLY A 257 -20.48 5.10 -1.19
C GLY A 257 -20.50 3.71 -1.81
N ARG A 258 -19.31 3.24 -2.17
CA ARG A 258 -19.12 1.90 -2.72
C ARG A 258 -19.16 0.85 -1.62
N SER A 259 -19.90 -0.25 -1.85
CA SER A 259 -19.91 -1.42 -0.97
C SER A 259 -18.88 -2.44 -1.42
N ILE A 260 -18.31 -3.15 -0.46
CA ILE A 260 -17.41 -4.28 -0.68
C ILE A 260 -18.02 -5.46 0.05
N GLU A 261 -18.48 -6.44 -0.71
CA GLU A 261 -19.11 -7.65 -0.19
C GLU A 261 -18.32 -8.88 -0.61
N VAL A 262 -17.92 -9.71 0.33
CA VAL A 262 -17.09 -10.89 0.07
C VAL A 262 -17.81 -12.14 0.54
N ASN A 263 -18.11 -13.06 -0.39
CA ASN A 263 -18.52 -14.42 -0.06
C ASN A 263 -17.25 -15.28 0.05
N LEU A 264 -16.98 -15.79 1.25
CA LEU A 264 -15.88 -16.72 1.51
C LEU A 264 -16.36 -18.14 1.18
N PHE A 265 -15.58 -18.88 0.40
CA PHE A 265 -15.90 -20.26 0.05
C PHE A 265 -15.60 -21.21 1.19
N ASP A 266 -16.50 -22.16 1.41
CA ASP A 266 -16.34 -23.23 2.40
C ASP A 266 -16.12 -22.68 3.83
N PHE A 267 -16.87 -21.59 4.17
CA PHE A 267 -16.73 -20.84 5.41
C PHE A 267 -18.11 -20.54 6.03
N ASP A 268 -18.28 -20.86 7.33
CA ASP A 268 -19.56 -20.73 8.05
C ASP A 268 -19.42 -20.09 9.45
N ARG A 269 -18.29 -19.43 9.75
CA ARG A 269 -18.02 -18.81 11.05
C ARG A 269 -18.50 -17.35 11.12
N ASP A 270 -18.81 -16.88 12.33
CA ASP A 270 -19.03 -15.46 12.60
C ASP A 270 -17.69 -14.72 12.69
N ILE A 271 -17.55 -13.68 11.88
CA ILE A 271 -16.35 -12.84 11.79
C ILE A 271 -16.66 -11.34 11.89
N TYR A 272 -17.84 -10.97 12.37
CA TYR A 272 -18.18 -9.56 12.59
C TYR A 272 -17.17 -8.89 13.55
N GLY A 273 -16.76 -7.67 13.21
CA GLY A 273 -15.76 -6.90 13.94
C GLY A 273 -14.31 -7.33 13.72
N GLN A 274 -14.06 -8.43 13.01
CA GLN A 274 -12.70 -8.84 12.67
C GLN A 274 -12.16 -8.04 11.49
N THR A 275 -10.86 -7.77 11.50
CA THR A 275 -10.16 -7.18 10.36
C THR A 275 -9.71 -8.28 9.41
N LEU A 276 -10.05 -8.14 8.13
CA LEU A 276 -9.66 -9.05 7.07
C LEU A 276 -8.67 -8.37 6.11
N SER A 277 -7.81 -9.19 5.50
CA SER A 277 -7.05 -8.83 4.31
C SER A 277 -7.63 -9.58 3.12
N VAL A 278 -8.02 -8.85 2.08
CA VAL A 278 -8.61 -9.39 0.85
C VAL A 278 -7.68 -9.12 -0.32
N GLU A 279 -7.03 -10.15 -0.82
CA GLU A 279 -6.17 -10.10 -2.01
C GLU A 279 -7.02 -10.27 -3.28
N ILE A 280 -6.93 -9.32 -4.18
CA ILE A 280 -7.65 -9.33 -5.46
C ILE A 280 -6.78 -10.05 -6.49
N LEU A 281 -7.26 -11.19 -7.00
CA LEU A 281 -6.48 -12.05 -7.90
C LEU A 281 -6.85 -11.86 -9.37
N ALA A 282 -8.14 -11.75 -9.65
CA ALA A 282 -8.64 -11.56 -11.01
C ALA A 282 -10.00 -10.87 -11.03
N TRP A 283 -10.23 -10.11 -12.09
CA TRP A 283 -11.55 -9.58 -12.43
C TRP A 283 -12.38 -10.67 -13.14
N VAL A 284 -13.65 -10.79 -12.80
CA VAL A 284 -14.56 -11.79 -13.34
C VAL A 284 -15.55 -11.16 -14.31
N ARG A 285 -16.24 -10.10 -13.89
CA ARG A 285 -17.20 -9.37 -14.73
C ARG A 285 -17.58 -8.01 -14.12
N SER A 286 -18.19 -7.17 -14.92
CA SER A 286 -18.82 -5.92 -14.45
C SER A 286 -20.07 -6.22 -13.60
N GLU A 287 -20.48 -5.21 -12.82
CA GLU A 287 -21.75 -5.26 -12.10
C GLU A 287 -22.93 -5.29 -13.09
N VAL A 288 -23.97 -6.10 -12.77
CA VAL A 288 -25.16 -6.24 -13.60
C VAL A 288 -26.39 -6.20 -12.70
N LYS A 289 -27.45 -5.51 -13.15
CA LYS A 289 -28.76 -5.53 -12.50
C LYS A 289 -29.55 -6.76 -12.95
N PHE A 290 -30.22 -7.42 -12.02
CA PHE A 290 -31.02 -8.62 -12.28
C PHE A 290 -32.51 -8.32 -12.17
N SER A 291 -33.29 -8.88 -13.10
CA SER A 291 -34.74 -8.72 -13.14
C SER A 291 -35.49 -9.63 -12.13
N SER A 292 -34.84 -10.67 -11.61
CA SER A 292 -35.40 -11.57 -10.60
C SER A 292 -34.31 -12.10 -9.65
N LEU A 293 -34.75 -12.61 -8.48
CA LEU A 293 -33.84 -13.28 -7.52
C LEU A 293 -33.30 -14.60 -8.08
N ASP A 294 -34.05 -15.29 -8.91
CA ASP A 294 -33.58 -16.53 -9.54
C ASP A 294 -32.45 -16.26 -10.53
N ASN A 295 -32.56 -15.21 -11.33
CA ASN A 295 -31.50 -14.81 -12.24
C ASN A 295 -30.22 -14.39 -11.47
N LEU A 296 -30.38 -13.69 -10.36
CA LEU A 296 -29.26 -13.36 -9.46
C LEU A 296 -28.62 -14.63 -8.91
N LYS A 297 -29.41 -15.58 -8.41
CA LYS A 297 -28.91 -16.85 -7.85
C LYS A 297 -28.15 -17.68 -8.88
N GLN A 298 -28.67 -17.79 -10.11
CA GLN A 298 -27.99 -18.46 -11.21
C GLN A 298 -26.65 -17.80 -11.56
N GLN A 299 -26.62 -16.46 -11.58
CA GLN A 299 -25.38 -15.75 -11.87
C GLN A 299 -24.37 -15.92 -10.74
N LEU A 300 -24.77 -15.85 -9.47
CA LEU A 300 -23.90 -16.12 -8.33
C LEU A 300 -23.25 -17.51 -8.40
N ALA A 301 -24.01 -18.52 -8.84
CA ALA A 301 -23.47 -19.88 -9.04
C ALA A 301 -22.40 -19.93 -10.14
N LYS A 302 -22.59 -19.20 -11.26
CA LYS A 302 -21.61 -19.08 -12.35
C LYS A 302 -20.35 -18.33 -11.86
N ASP A 303 -20.54 -17.23 -11.15
CA ASP A 303 -19.45 -16.41 -10.62
C ASP A 303 -18.60 -17.21 -9.62
N ALA A 304 -19.25 -17.94 -8.69
CA ALA A 304 -18.56 -18.78 -7.72
C ALA A 304 -17.72 -19.88 -8.38
N ARG A 305 -18.27 -20.54 -9.42
CA ARG A 305 -17.52 -21.52 -10.21
C ARG A 305 -16.31 -20.89 -10.87
N ARG A 306 -16.51 -19.76 -11.55
CA ARG A 306 -15.43 -19.06 -12.24
C ARG A 306 -14.33 -18.57 -11.28
N CYS A 307 -14.71 -18.07 -10.12
CA CYS A 307 -13.75 -17.68 -9.08
C CYS A 307 -12.93 -18.87 -8.58
N ARG A 308 -13.56 -20.04 -8.35
CA ARG A 308 -12.84 -21.26 -7.94
C ARG A 308 -11.82 -21.72 -8.99
N GLU A 309 -12.18 -21.66 -10.29
CA GLU A 309 -11.24 -21.96 -11.39
C GLU A 309 -10.04 -21.02 -11.38
N LEU A 310 -10.28 -19.71 -11.26
CA LEU A 310 -9.21 -18.69 -11.23
C LEU A 310 -8.31 -18.85 -10.01
N LEU A 311 -8.86 -19.22 -8.86
CA LEU A 311 -8.11 -19.48 -7.62
C LEU A 311 -7.21 -20.71 -7.75
N GLN A 312 -7.66 -21.77 -8.44
CA GLN A 312 -6.85 -22.96 -8.70
C GLN A 312 -5.67 -22.66 -9.66
N ALA A 313 -5.90 -21.85 -10.69
CA ALA A 313 -4.86 -21.43 -11.63
C ALA A 313 -3.83 -20.45 -11.04
N SER A 314 -4.11 -19.85 -9.87
CA SER A 314 -3.26 -18.87 -9.21
C SER A 314 -2.41 -19.44 -8.05
N ARG A 315 -2.46 -20.77 -7.86
CA ARG A 315 -1.59 -21.51 -6.93
C ARG A 315 -0.25 -21.78 -7.58
#